data_cd09659ea9bc0b2a5ed038a48600ae17
#
_entry.id   cd09659ea9bc0b2a5ed038a48600ae17
#
_cell.length_a   1.000
_cell.length_b   1.000
_cell.length_c   1.000
_cell.angle_alpha   90.00
_cell.angle_beta   90.00
_cell.angle_gamma   90.00
#
_symmetry.space_group_name_H-M   'P 1'
#
loop_
_entity.id
_entity.type
_entity.pdbx_description
1 polymer ?
#
loop_
_entity_poly.entity_id
_entity_poly.type
_entity_poly.pdbx_seq_one_letter_code
_entity_poly.pdbx_strand_id
1 'polypeptide(L)'
;MAPASGTGGCLRRRPAPLAAGLFPAALDRLAGGRLFLYGGGRPEQLSLRRKTLRAVSDGSEIWRSVAGQKVQSLLWCDIDHDGAPELLLLVWRWGRFGKSRPFWKTGPDWGWSQHIDIYDWTGKNFRPAWMASDIGLDAAAWQFDEQQRLVITERSGRESAWDWISWGLVRIA
;
A
#
# COMPACT_ATOMS: atom_id res chain seq x y z
N MET A 1 28.85 -43.99 37.12
CA MET A 1 27.55 -44.08 36.35
C MET A 1 26.80 -42.82 36.60
N ALA A 2 26.76 -41.93 35.60
CA ALA A 2 25.92 -40.74 35.61
C ALA A 2 25.19 -40.68 34.26
N PRO A 3 23.89 -40.40 34.20
CA PRO A 3 23.18 -40.27 32.94
C PRO A 3 23.28 -38.84 32.40
N ALA A 4 23.53 -38.75 31.10
CA ALA A 4 23.56 -37.54 30.34
C ALA A 4 22.13 -36.99 30.14
N SER A 5 21.92 -35.74 30.52
CA SER A 5 20.72 -34.95 30.19
C SER A 5 20.84 -34.33 28.83
N GLY A 6 20.08 -34.84 27.88
CA GLY A 6 19.92 -34.25 26.55
C GLY A 6 18.95 -33.07 26.57
N THR A 7 19.47 -31.86 26.38
CA THR A 7 18.67 -30.66 26.11
C THR A 7 18.29 -30.64 24.63
N GLY A 8 17.09 -31.04 24.33
CA GLY A 8 16.46 -30.88 23.01
C GLY A 8 16.16 -29.42 22.72
N GLY A 9 17.08 -28.74 22.03
CA GLY A 9 16.85 -27.42 21.48
C GLY A 9 15.82 -27.46 20.34
N CYS A 10 14.64 -26.89 20.59
CA CYS A 10 13.62 -26.67 19.58
C CYS A 10 14.11 -25.60 18.59
N LEU A 11 14.75 -26.05 17.51
CA LEU A 11 15.09 -25.19 16.37
C LEU A 11 13.80 -24.72 15.72
N ARG A 12 13.35 -23.53 16.07
CA ARG A 12 12.36 -22.79 15.27
C ARG A 12 12.98 -22.60 13.88
N ARG A 13 12.51 -23.39 12.92
CA ARG A 13 12.79 -23.14 11.50
C ARG A 13 12.20 -21.77 11.17
N ARG A 14 13.09 -20.81 10.92
CA ARG A 14 12.72 -19.59 10.21
C ARG A 14 12.13 -20.02 8.87
N PRO A 15 10.96 -19.49 8.45
CA PRO A 15 10.52 -19.67 7.08
C PRO A 15 11.61 -19.11 6.17
N ALA A 16 11.95 -19.85 5.14
CA ALA A 16 12.89 -19.42 4.11
C ALA A 16 12.36 -18.10 3.51
N PRO A 17 13.23 -17.12 3.20
CA PRO A 17 12.82 -15.93 2.50
C PRO A 17 12.20 -16.38 1.17
N LEU A 18 10.93 -16.04 0.97
CA LEU A 18 10.27 -16.14 -0.34
C LEU A 18 11.15 -15.37 -1.32
N ALA A 19 11.54 -16.04 -2.41
CA ALA A 19 12.43 -15.50 -3.43
C ALA A 19 12.04 -14.06 -3.78
N ALA A 20 12.95 -13.13 -3.59
CA ALA A 20 12.88 -11.79 -4.11
C ALA A 20 12.88 -11.90 -5.65
N GLY A 21 11.72 -11.81 -6.25
CA GLY A 21 11.61 -11.88 -7.69
C GLY A 21 10.22 -12.30 -8.14
N LEU A 22 9.46 -11.35 -8.55
CA LEU A 22 8.17 -11.31 -9.26
C LEU A 22 7.03 -10.68 -8.44
N PHE A 23 7.22 -9.46 -8.00
CA PHE A 23 6.07 -8.59 -7.86
C PHE A 23 5.91 -7.84 -9.18
N PRO A 24 4.83 -8.04 -9.94
CA PRO A 24 4.65 -7.30 -11.17
C PRO A 24 4.52 -5.82 -10.82
N ALA A 25 5.48 -5.05 -11.32
CA ALA A 25 5.44 -3.61 -11.36
C ALA A 25 4.06 -3.11 -11.80
N ALA A 26 3.57 -2.08 -11.15
CA ALA A 26 2.50 -1.18 -11.56
C ALA A 26 1.31 -1.87 -12.22
N LEU A 27 0.27 -2.08 -11.45
CA LEU A 27 -1.08 -2.34 -11.96
C LEU A 27 -1.67 -1.09 -12.62
N ASP A 28 -0.93 -0.49 -13.52
CA ASP A 28 -1.32 0.68 -14.30
C ASP A 28 -2.40 0.37 -15.34
N ARG A 29 -2.87 -0.88 -15.40
CA ARG A 29 -3.88 -1.35 -16.37
C ARG A 29 -5.12 -1.95 -15.75
N LEU A 30 -5.59 -1.42 -14.62
CA LEU A 30 -6.88 -1.83 -14.06
C LEU A 30 -8.09 -1.12 -14.68
N ALA A 31 -8.07 -0.79 -15.93
CA ALA A 31 -9.30 -0.62 -16.70
C ALA A 31 -9.94 -2.01 -16.93
N GLY A 32 -10.56 -2.57 -15.87
CA GLY A 32 -11.16 -3.91 -15.90
C GLY A 32 -10.27 -5.03 -15.36
N GLY A 33 -9.07 -4.75 -14.84
CA GLY A 33 -8.15 -5.74 -14.30
C GLY A 33 -8.57 -6.26 -12.91
N ARG A 34 -8.25 -7.51 -12.67
CA ARG A 34 -8.41 -8.21 -11.40
C ARG A 34 -7.03 -8.55 -10.88
N LEU A 35 -6.74 -8.20 -9.64
CA LEU A 35 -5.56 -8.64 -8.93
C LEU A 35 -5.96 -9.75 -7.96
N PHE A 36 -5.17 -10.82 -7.93
CA PHE A 36 -5.34 -11.88 -6.95
C PHE A 36 -4.24 -11.74 -5.89
N LEU A 37 -4.64 -11.61 -4.64
CA LEU A 37 -3.77 -11.63 -3.48
C LEU A 37 -3.87 -12.99 -2.81
N TYR A 38 -2.73 -13.53 -2.43
CA TYR A 38 -2.67 -14.81 -1.75
C TYR A 38 -2.37 -14.59 -0.27
N GLY A 39 -3.34 -14.89 0.59
CA GLY A 39 -3.19 -14.82 2.03
C GLY A 39 -4.10 -15.82 2.73
N GLY A 40 -3.70 -16.39 3.87
CA GLY A 40 -4.49 -17.35 4.62
C GLY A 40 -4.89 -18.63 3.88
N GLY A 41 -4.19 -18.96 2.78
CA GLY A 41 -4.47 -20.15 1.95
C GLY A 41 -5.59 -19.97 0.90
N ARG A 42 -6.15 -18.78 0.76
CA ARG A 42 -7.18 -18.46 -0.24
C ARG A 42 -6.79 -17.22 -1.06
N PRO A 43 -7.02 -17.22 -2.36
CA PRO A 43 -6.82 -16.04 -3.19
C PRO A 43 -7.90 -15.01 -2.92
N GLU A 44 -7.47 -13.76 -2.68
CA GLU A 44 -8.34 -12.61 -2.58
C GLU A 44 -8.34 -11.84 -3.91
N GLN A 45 -9.49 -11.35 -4.30
CA GLN A 45 -9.64 -10.60 -5.53
C GLN A 45 -9.82 -9.11 -5.25
N LEU A 46 -8.92 -8.28 -5.79
CA LEU A 46 -9.11 -6.83 -5.86
C LEU A 46 -9.73 -6.42 -7.20
N SER A 47 -10.70 -5.54 -7.17
CA SER A 47 -11.31 -4.97 -8.36
C SER A 47 -11.51 -3.47 -8.22
N LEU A 48 -10.92 -2.70 -9.15
CA LEU A 48 -11.11 -1.25 -9.24
C LEU A 48 -12.20 -0.93 -10.27
N ARG A 49 -13.35 -0.45 -9.80
CA ARG A 49 -14.46 -0.03 -10.65
C ARG A 49 -14.99 1.33 -10.23
N ARG A 50 -15.21 2.22 -11.19
CA ARG A 50 -15.75 3.57 -10.94
C ARG A 50 -15.04 4.30 -9.80
N LYS A 51 -13.70 4.22 -9.78
CA LYS A 51 -12.84 4.84 -8.75
C LYS A 51 -13.02 4.28 -7.33
N THR A 52 -13.64 3.12 -7.18
CA THR A 52 -13.78 2.40 -5.91
C THR A 52 -13.05 1.07 -6.01
N LEU A 53 -12.15 0.81 -5.09
CA LEU A 53 -11.46 -0.47 -4.93
C LEU A 53 -12.27 -1.35 -3.98
N ARG A 54 -12.43 -2.63 -4.34
CA ARG A 54 -13.10 -3.64 -3.53
C ARG A 54 -12.26 -4.89 -3.45
N ALA A 55 -12.22 -5.50 -2.28
CA ALA A 55 -11.67 -6.82 -2.07
C ALA A 55 -12.81 -7.82 -1.88
N VAL A 56 -12.73 -8.94 -2.58
CA VAL A 56 -13.75 -10.00 -2.56
C VAL A 56 -13.05 -11.32 -2.27
N SER A 57 -13.58 -12.08 -1.31
CA SER A 57 -13.19 -13.43 -0.99
C SER A 57 -14.43 -14.32 -0.97
N ASP A 58 -14.33 -15.52 -1.55
CA ASP A 58 -15.46 -16.48 -1.64
C ASP A 58 -16.77 -15.84 -2.15
N GLY A 59 -16.66 -14.89 -3.09
CA GLY A 59 -17.82 -14.18 -3.65
C GLY A 59 -18.41 -13.08 -2.76
N SER A 60 -17.89 -12.88 -1.55
CA SER A 60 -18.33 -11.86 -0.60
C SER A 60 -17.36 -10.68 -0.58
N GLU A 61 -17.89 -9.44 -0.54
CA GLU A 61 -17.08 -8.26 -0.34
C GLU A 61 -16.60 -8.21 1.11
N ILE A 62 -15.26 -8.28 1.30
CA ILE A 62 -14.63 -8.29 2.61
C ILE A 62 -14.05 -6.92 2.98
N TRP A 63 -13.80 -6.08 1.96
CA TRP A 63 -13.27 -4.74 2.17
C TRP A 63 -13.57 -3.83 0.98
N ARG A 64 -13.63 -2.54 1.25
CA ARG A 64 -13.84 -1.49 0.26
C ARG A 64 -13.05 -0.23 0.63
N SER A 65 -12.50 0.46 -0.39
CA SER A 65 -11.89 1.79 -0.20
C SER A 65 -12.89 2.79 0.39
N VAL A 66 -12.37 3.75 1.15
CA VAL A 66 -13.18 4.71 1.91
C VAL A 66 -14.15 5.46 1.01
N ALA A 67 -15.40 5.62 1.45
CA ALA A 67 -16.41 6.38 0.73
C ALA A 67 -16.00 7.86 0.58
N GLY A 68 -16.29 8.44 -0.60
CA GLY A 68 -15.91 9.81 -0.91
C GLY A 68 -14.50 9.97 -1.49
N GLN A 69 -13.67 8.94 -1.42
CA GLN A 69 -12.39 8.89 -2.14
C GLN A 69 -12.59 8.42 -3.58
N LYS A 70 -11.68 8.86 -4.45
CA LYS A 70 -11.59 8.35 -5.82
C LYS A 70 -10.23 7.68 -6.00
N VAL A 71 -10.17 6.37 -5.99
CA VAL A 71 -8.94 5.62 -6.24
C VAL A 71 -8.51 5.86 -7.69
N GLN A 72 -7.31 6.37 -7.87
CA GLN A 72 -6.69 6.57 -9.19
C GLN A 72 -5.97 5.31 -9.64
N SER A 73 -5.08 4.80 -8.79
CA SER A 73 -4.28 3.61 -9.04
C SER A 73 -3.89 2.94 -7.73
N LEU A 74 -3.30 1.77 -7.82
CA LEU A 74 -2.83 1.01 -6.67
C LEU A 74 -1.50 0.32 -6.99
N LEU A 75 -0.72 0.06 -5.93
CA LEU A 75 0.47 -0.79 -5.97
C LEU A 75 0.35 -1.84 -4.85
N TRP A 76 0.94 -2.99 -5.08
CA TRP A 76 1.08 -4.05 -4.10
C TRP A 76 2.57 -4.34 -3.92
N CYS A 77 3.14 -3.97 -2.79
CA CYS A 77 4.58 -3.97 -2.57
C CYS A 77 4.92 -3.92 -1.09
N ASP A 78 6.11 -4.36 -0.75
CA ASP A 78 6.70 -4.24 0.58
C ASP A 78 7.39 -2.87 0.68
N ILE A 79 6.64 -1.85 1.16
CA ILE A 79 7.12 -0.47 1.21
C ILE A 79 7.99 -0.18 2.42
N ASP A 80 7.77 -0.88 3.53
CA ASP A 80 8.51 -0.68 4.77
C ASP A 80 9.62 -1.72 4.99
N HIS A 81 9.81 -2.62 4.00
CA HIS A 81 10.86 -3.63 3.94
C HIS A 81 10.80 -4.66 5.08
N ASP A 82 9.62 -4.93 5.62
CA ASP A 82 9.41 -5.93 6.67
C ASP A 82 9.23 -7.37 6.14
N GLY A 83 9.10 -7.52 4.83
CA GLY A 83 8.92 -8.78 4.11
C GLY A 83 7.45 -9.14 3.89
N ALA A 84 6.50 -8.31 4.30
CA ALA A 84 5.08 -8.44 4.00
C ALA A 84 4.65 -7.31 3.05
N PRO A 85 3.91 -7.60 1.98
CA PRO A 85 3.49 -6.55 1.07
C PRO A 85 2.26 -5.81 1.56
N GLU A 86 2.23 -4.49 1.35
CA GLU A 86 1.13 -3.58 1.62
C GLU A 86 0.37 -3.22 0.34
N LEU A 87 -0.87 -2.79 0.54
CA LEU A 87 -1.68 -2.16 -0.50
C LEU A 87 -1.52 -0.64 -0.44
N LEU A 88 -0.86 -0.07 -1.43
CA LEU A 88 -0.76 1.37 -1.60
C LEU A 88 -1.84 1.86 -2.55
N LEU A 89 -2.54 2.91 -2.18
CA LEU A 89 -3.56 3.56 -3.02
C LEU A 89 -3.17 5.01 -3.30
N LEU A 90 -3.10 5.40 -4.56
CA LEU A 90 -3.13 6.79 -4.97
C LEU A 90 -4.58 7.21 -5.10
N VAL A 91 -5.02 8.15 -4.26
CA VAL A 91 -6.42 8.53 -4.16
C VAL A 91 -6.61 10.03 -4.29
N TRP A 92 -7.76 10.45 -4.81
CA TRP A 92 -8.25 11.81 -4.71
C TRP A 92 -9.24 11.93 -3.58
N ARG A 93 -9.07 12.93 -2.72
CA ARG A 93 -10.00 13.33 -1.66
C ARG A 93 -10.37 14.79 -1.78
N TRP A 94 -11.53 15.13 -1.25
CA TRP A 94 -11.91 16.51 -1.05
C TRP A 94 -11.24 17.05 0.21
N GLY A 95 -10.47 18.12 0.06
CA GLY A 95 -9.66 18.72 1.12
C GLY A 95 -8.28 18.08 1.26
N ARG A 96 -7.33 18.87 1.77
CA ARG A 96 -5.92 18.51 1.90
C ARG A 96 -5.59 17.78 3.20
N PHE A 97 -6.34 18.07 4.25
CA PHE A 97 -6.01 17.66 5.62
C PHE A 97 -7.01 16.66 6.20
N GLY A 98 -8.09 16.35 5.50
CA GLY A 98 -9.15 15.46 5.99
C GLY A 98 -9.77 15.97 7.31
N LYS A 99 -10.04 15.05 8.24
CA LYS A 99 -10.63 15.38 9.55
C LYS A 99 -9.65 16.05 10.51
N SER A 100 -8.34 15.90 10.30
CA SER A 100 -7.27 16.34 11.19
C SER A 100 -6.54 17.57 10.62
N ARG A 101 -7.30 18.63 10.33
CA ARG A 101 -6.73 19.87 9.85
C ARG A 101 -5.82 20.51 10.91
N PRO A 102 -4.58 20.88 10.55
CA PRO A 102 -3.70 21.60 11.47
C PRO A 102 -4.30 22.95 11.91
N PHE A 103 -4.21 23.28 13.20
CA PHE A 103 -4.82 24.49 13.79
C PHE A 103 -4.29 25.81 13.21
N TRP A 104 -3.06 25.82 12.65
CA TRP A 104 -2.46 26.99 12.00
C TRP A 104 -2.92 27.23 10.57
N LYS A 105 -3.74 26.31 10.01
CA LYS A 105 -4.30 26.46 8.66
C LYS A 105 -5.69 27.08 8.73
N THR A 106 -5.80 28.38 8.45
CA THR A 106 -7.04 29.15 8.61
C THR A 106 -7.88 29.32 7.34
N GLY A 107 -7.31 29.13 6.14
CA GLY A 107 -8.03 29.28 4.88
C GLY A 107 -9.00 28.12 4.57
N PRO A 108 -9.94 28.26 3.64
CA PRO A 108 -10.82 27.16 3.23
C PRO A 108 -10.00 26.02 2.63
N ASP A 109 -10.39 24.77 2.92
CA ASP A 109 -9.76 23.56 2.40
C ASP A 109 -10.68 22.95 1.32
N TRP A 110 -10.91 23.71 0.27
CA TRP A 110 -11.80 23.30 -0.82
C TRP A 110 -11.02 22.91 -2.05
N GLY A 111 -11.26 21.72 -2.53
CA GLY A 111 -10.66 21.20 -3.74
C GLY A 111 -10.30 19.72 -3.62
N TRP A 112 -10.12 19.08 -4.75
CA TRP A 112 -9.60 17.73 -4.82
C TRP A 112 -8.08 17.76 -4.74
N SER A 113 -7.50 16.94 -3.88
CA SER A 113 -6.06 16.73 -3.78
C SER A 113 -5.71 15.25 -3.80
N GLN A 114 -4.47 14.95 -4.16
CA GLN A 114 -3.98 13.57 -4.19
C GLN A 114 -3.37 13.19 -2.85
N HIS A 115 -3.60 11.94 -2.47
CA HIS A 115 -3.11 11.36 -1.23
C HIS A 115 -2.62 9.94 -1.50
N ILE A 116 -1.73 9.45 -0.64
CA ILE A 116 -1.31 8.06 -0.61
C ILE A 116 -1.86 7.43 0.66
N ASP A 117 -2.59 6.34 0.51
CA ASP A 117 -3.07 5.51 1.61
C ASP A 117 -2.38 4.16 1.56
N ILE A 118 -1.87 3.71 2.69
CA ILE A 118 -1.19 2.43 2.85
C ILE A 118 -2.00 1.56 3.79
N TYR A 119 -2.20 0.30 3.39
CA TYR A 119 -2.98 -0.68 4.13
C TYR A 119 -2.19 -1.97 4.28
N ASP A 120 -2.13 -2.50 5.51
CA ASP A 120 -1.65 -3.85 5.79
C ASP A 120 -2.71 -4.88 5.42
N TRP A 121 -2.26 -6.03 4.91
CA TRP A 121 -3.10 -7.19 4.76
C TRP A 121 -3.03 -8.08 6.01
N THR A 122 -4.18 -8.30 6.66
CA THR A 122 -4.24 -9.09 7.90
C THR A 122 -4.49 -10.58 7.68
N GLY A 123 -4.53 -11.04 6.42
CA GLY A 123 -4.96 -12.39 6.06
C GLY A 123 -6.48 -12.53 5.91
N LYS A 124 -7.25 -11.49 6.27
CA LYS A 124 -8.72 -11.47 6.18
C LYS A 124 -9.29 -10.18 5.61
N ASN A 125 -8.65 -9.05 5.90
CA ASN A 125 -9.07 -7.72 5.44
C ASN A 125 -7.90 -6.75 5.39
N PHE A 126 -8.11 -5.56 4.84
CA PHE A 126 -7.15 -4.47 4.85
C PHE A 126 -7.35 -3.56 6.05
N ARG A 127 -6.27 -3.30 6.79
CA ARG A 127 -6.21 -2.38 7.93
C ARG A 127 -5.39 -1.15 7.53
N PRO A 128 -5.85 0.08 7.81
CA PRO A 128 -5.04 1.27 7.58
C PRO A 128 -3.72 1.21 8.35
N ALA A 129 -2.60 1.34 7.64
CA ALA A 129 -1.26 1.46 8.21
C ALA A 129 -0.83 2.93 8.24
N TRP A 130 -0.98 3.63 7.11
CA TRP A 130 -0.61 5.03 7.02
C TRP A 130 -1.48 5.78 6.01
N MET A 131 -1.84 7.01 6.33
CA MET A 131 -2.69 7.87 5.51
C MET A 131 -2.02 9.23 5.33
N ALA A 132 -1.51 9.51 4.15
CA ALA A 132 -0.93 10.80 3.85
C ALA A 132 -1.96 11.93 3.89
N SER A 133 -1.50 13.11 4.28
CA SER A 133 -2.14 14.37 3.87
C SER A 133 -2.00 14.57 2.36
N ASP A 134 -2.35 15.75 1.84
CA ASP A 134 -2.04 16.14 0.46
C ASP A 134 -0.54 15.92 0.17
N ILE A 135 -0.23 15.12 -0.87
CA ILE A 135 1.17 14.86 -1.26
C ILE A 135 1.83 16.04 -1.96
N GLY A 136 1.06 17.07 -2.30
CA GLY A 136 1.57 18.28 -2.96
C GLY A 136 2.07 18.07 -4.38
N LEU A 137 1.72 16.97 -5.02
CA LEU A 137 2.11 16.59 -6.37
C LEU A 137 0.87 16.43 -7.26
N ASP A 138 1.05 16.55 -8.58
CA ASP A 138 0.07 16.12 -9.57
C ASP A 138 0.56 14.82 -10.23
N ALA A 139 0.46 13.72 -9.46
CA ALA A 139 0.95 12.42 -9.87
C ALA A 139 0.13 11.86 -11.04
N ALA A 140 0.79 11.59 -12.16
CA ALA A 140 0.23 10.92 -13.32
C ALA A 140 0.42 9.41 -13.25
N ALA A 141 1.62 8.97 -12.85
CA ALA A 141 2.01 7.58 -12.70
C ALA A 141 2.89 7.40 -11.47
N TRP A 142 3.00 6.18 -10.99
CA TRP A 142 3.90 5.78 -9.93
C TRP A 142 4.29 4.31 -10.07
N GLN A 143 5.47 3.97 -9.60
CA GLN A 143 6.00 2.61 -9.67
C GLN A 143 7.08 2.40 -8.60
N PHE A 144 7.47 1.15 -8.37
CA PHE A 144 8.68 0.81 -7.63
C PHE A 144 9.84 0.66 -8.59
N ASP A 145 10.99 1.22 -8.24
CA ASP A 145 12.23 1.02 -8.96
C ASP A 145 12.95 -0.28 -8.51
N GLU A 146 14.09 -0.57 -9.12
CA GLU A 146 14.91 -1.74 -8.79
C GLU A 146 15.47 -1.71 -7.37
N GLN A 147 15.55 -0.53 -6.77
CA GLN A 147 15.97 -0.31 -5.38
C GLN A 147 14.79 -0.35 -4.40
N GLN A 148 13.60 -0.73 -4.88
CA GLN A 148 12.35 -0.77 -4.12
C GLN A 148 11.93 0.59 -3.53
N ARG A 149 12.28 1.68 -4.19
CA ARG A 149 11.82 3.03 -3.86
C ARG A 149 10.56 3.35 -4.67
N LEU A 150 9.66 4.11 -4.08
CA LEU A 150 8.49 4.61 -4.78
C LEU A 150 8.88 5.80 -5.67
N VAL A 151 8.79 5.63 -6.98
CA VAL A 151 9.01 6.71 -7.97
C VAL A 151 7.65 7.22 -8.42
N ILE A 152 7.46 8.54 -8.30
CA ILE A 152 6.25 9.24 -8.74
C ILE A 152 6.59 10.14 -9.90
N THR A 153 5.88 9.96 -11.02
CA THR A 153 5.96 10.81 -12.22
C THR A 153 4.76 11.74 -12.23
N GLU A 154 5.00 13.04 -12.20
CA GLU A 154 3.96 14.07 -12.30
C GLU A 154 3.49 14.27 -13.76
N ARG A 155 2.32 14.89 -13.96
CA ARG A 155 1.85 15.27 -15.30
C ARG A 155 2.79 16.23 -16.02
N SER A 156 3.59 17.00 -15.28
CA SER A 156 4.64 17.86 -15.81
C SER A 156 5.83 17.09 -16.41
N GLY A 157 5.91 15.77 -16.18
CA GLY A 157 7.05 14.94 -16.50
C GLY A 157 8.14 14.94 -15.44
N ARG A 158 7.98 15.69 -14.34
CA ARG A 158 8.93 15.67 -13.24
C ARG A 158 8.79 14.35 -12.47
N GLU A 159 9.93 13.76 -12.11
CA GLU A 159 9.99 12.57 -11.27
C GLU A 159 10.50 12.90 -9.87
N SER A 160 10.08 12.12 -8.91
CA SER A 160 10.55 12.18 -7.54
C SER A 160 10.60 10.77 -6.96
N ALA A 161 11.65 10.48 -6.18
CA ALA A 161 11.83 9.22 -5.49
C ALA A 161 11.52 9.38 -4.01
N TRP A 162 10.86 8.38 -3.45
CA TRP A 162 10.37 8.35 -2.08
C TRP A 162 10.74 7.02 -1.44
N ASP A 163 11.06 7.07 -0.16
CA ASP A 163 11.38 5.90 0.62
C ASP A 163 10.65 5.92 1.95
N TRP A 164 10.43 4.74 2.53
CA TRP A 164 9.82 4.63 3.84
C TRP A 164 10.86 4.81 4.94
N ILE A 165 10.59 5.73 5.85
CA ILE A 165 11.41 5.90 7.05
C ILE A 165 10.52 5.84 8.28
N SER A 166 10.77 4.85 9.13
CA SER A 166 10.18 4.64 10.46
C SER A 166 8.67 4.86 10.58
N TRP A 167 8.10 5.93 10.07
CA TRP A 167 6.71 6.35 10.28
C TRP A 167 6.01 6.94 9.05
N GLY A 168 6.65 6.95 7.90
CA GLY A 168 6.03 7.46 6.68
C GLY A 168 6.96 7.59 5.49
N LEU A 169 6.38 7.97 4.35
CA LEU A 169 7.10 8.23 3.11
C LEU A 169 7.80 9.58 3.15
N VAL A 170 9.07 9.59 2.80
CA VAL A 170 9.90 10.79 2.68
C VAL A 170 10.48 10.88 1.27
N ARG A 171 10.41 12.06 0.70
CA ARG A 171 11.04 12.33 -0.59
C ARG A 171 12.55 12.35 -0.43
N ILE A 172 13.26 11.56 -1.26
CA ILE A 172 14.73 11.40 -1.24
C ILE A 172 15.41 11.96 -2.50
N ALA A 173 14.66 12.19 -3.56
CA ALA A 173 15.15 12.81 -4.80
C ALA A 173 14.01 13.53 -5.57
#